data_9ced978700384ba95f0824d105fe0964
#
_entry.id   9ced978700384ba95f0824d105fe0964
#
_cell.length_a   1.000
_cell.length_b   1.000
_cell.length_c   1.000
_cell.angle_alpha   90.00
_cell.angle_beta   90.00
_cell.angle_gamma   90.00
#
_symmetry.space_group_name_H-M   'P 1'
#
loop_
_entity.id
_entity.type
_entity.pdbx_description
1 polymer ?
#
loop_
_entity_poly.entity_id
_entity_poly.type
_entity_poly.pdbx_seq_one_letter_code
_entity_poly.pdbx_strand_id
1 'polypeptide(L)'
;MAPEVASHVERHCTTIRRGPDYLFHLILDSMVDDYAVVVDRVTASLDSLERGVFKDPSPHQLARLLKLKRTVSRLRKTLVLEREVLARLMRGEFELVNEREIAYYRNVYDHLVRYTELIESAREMVSDLMQTHLAAASNRLNHIMKY
;
A
#
# COMPACT_ATOMS: atom_id res chain seq x y z
N MET A 1 -7.41 9.15 11.26
CA MET A 1 -7.40 9.92 9.98
C MET A 1 -8.06 11.29 10.10
N ALA A 2 -9.32 11.39 10.54
CA ALA A 2 -10.01 12.68 10.66
C ALA A 2 -9.32 13.74 11.57
N PRO A 3 -8.77 13.40 12.76
CA PRO A 3 -8.07 14.39 13.60
C PRO A 3 -6.79 14.94 12.95
N GLU A 4 -6.07 14.11 12.20
CA GLU A 4 -4.84 14.53 11.51
C GLU A 4 -5.16 15.47 10.34
N VAL A 5 -6.21 15.17 9.59
CA VAL A 5 -6.70 16.02 8.50
C VAL A 5 -7.17 17.36 9.04
N ALA A 6 -7.96 17.39 10.10
CA ALA A 6 -8.42 18.61 10.74
C ALA A 6 -7.25 19.49 11.24
N SER A 7 -6.27 18.88 11.90
CA SER A 7 -5.06 19.55 12.34
C SER A 7 -4.23 20.13 11.18
N HIS A 8 -4.14 19.39 10.07
CA HIS A 8 -3.45 19.85 8.88
C HIS A 8 -4.17 21.05 8.25
N VAL A 9 -5.49 21.00 8.16
CA VAL A 9 -6.33 22.09 7.65
C VAL A 9 -6.22 23.33 8.52
N GLU A 10 -6.26 23.19 9.85
CA GLU A 10 -6.12 24.31 10.78
C GLU A 10 -4.77 25.01 10.64
N ARG A 11 -3.68 24.26 10.48
CA ARG A 11 -2.35 24.82 10.29
C ARG A 11 -2.19 25.59 8.97
N HIS A 12 -3.02 25.29 7.97
CA HIS A 12 -2.96 25.87 6.63
C HIS A 12 -4.20 26.71 6.31
N CYS A 13 -4.88 27.28 7.30
CA CYS A 13 -6.12 28.02 7.12
C CYS A 13 -5.99 29.21 6.13
N THR A 14 -4.83 29.82 6.02
CA THR A 14 -4.56 30.88 5.04
C THR A 14 -4.54 30.35 3.60
N THR A 15 -4.17 29.09 3.40
CA THR A 15 -4.10 28.43 2.10
C THR A 15 -5.45 27.83 1.67
N ILE A 16 -6.38 27.59 2.61
CA ILE A 16 -7.74 27.12 2.31
C ILE A 16 -8.50 28.10 1.44
N ARG A 17 -8.19 29.40 1.51
CA ARG A 17 -8.75 30.44 0.66
C ARG A 17 -8.44 30.27 -0.83
N ARG A 18 -7.54 29.36 -1.19
CA ARG A 18 -7.18 29.05 -2.57
C ARG A 18 -8.27 28.28 -3.33
N GLY A 19 -9.26 27.74 -2.61
CA GLY A 19 -10.41 27.09 -3.20
C GLY A 19 -10.59 25.63 -2.80
N PRO A 20 -11.73 24.99 -3.19
CA PRO A 20 -12.04 23.62 -2.81
C PRO A 20 -11.12 22.59 -3.44
N ASP A 21 -10.59 22.82 -4.62
CA ASP A 21 -9.61 21.95 -5.29
C ASP A 21 -8.31 21.84 -4.51
N TYR A 22 -7.82 22.95 -3.96
CA TYR A 22 -6.64 22.96 -3.12
C TYR A 22 -6.90 22.25 -1.79
N LEU A 23 -8.05 22.48 -1.16
CA LEU A 23 -8.46 21.75 0.04
C LEU A 23 -8.52 20.25 -0.20
N PHE A 24 -9.08 19.84 -1.33
CA PHE A 24 -9.14 18.44 -1.73
C PHE A 24 -7.74 17.83 -1.89
N HIS A 25 -6.81 18.57 -2.49
CA HIS A 25 -5.41 18.16 -2.57
C HIS A 25 -4.80 17.91 -1.18
N LEU A 26 -5.02 18.82 -0.21
CA LEU A 26 -4.50 18.63 1.15
C LEU A 26 -5.04 17.36 1.82
N ILE A 27 -6.32 17.06 1.60
CA ILE A 27 -6.95 15.85 2.11
C ILE A 27 -6.31 14.61 1.47
N LEU A 28 -6.17 14.61 0.14
CA LEU A 28 -5.55 13.50 -0.59
C LEU A 28 -4.10 13.28 -0.18
N ASP A 29 -3.33 14.35 -0.02
CA ASP A 29 -1.94 14.28 0.40
C ASP A 29 -1.80 13.62 1.78
N SER A 30 -2.65 14.02 2.72
CA SER A 30 -2.70 13.42 4.05
C SER A 30 -3.08 11.92 4.00
N MET A 31 -4.07 11.57 3.19
CA MET A 31 -4.48 10.16 3.02
C MET A 31 -3.38 9.31 2.41
N VAL A 32 -2.69 9.84 1.41
CA VAL A 32 -1.60 9.13 0.72
C VAL A 32 -0.38 8.95 1.62
N ASP A 33 -0.09 9.92 2.47
CA ASP A 33 0.99 9.80 3.47
C ASP A 33 0.75 8.63 4.43
N ASP A 34 -0.50 8.31 4.76
CA ASP A 34 -0.84 7.16 5.61
C ASP A 34 -0.44 5.82 4.95
N TYR A 35 -0.45 5.75 3.62
CA TYR A 35 -0.04 4.54 2.91
C TYR A 35 1.45 4.20 3.11
N ALA A 36 2.30 5.19 3.27
CA ALA A 36 3.73 4.95 3.55
C ALA A 36 3.91 4.07 4.79
N VAL A 37 3.16 4.37 5.85
CA VAL A 37 3.21 3.60 7.11
C VAL A 37 2.73 2.16 6.89
N VAL A 38 1.66 1.97 6.11
CA VAL A 38 1.13 0.64 5.82
C VAL A 38 2.10 -0.18 4.96
N VAL A 39 2.69 0.44 3.94
CA VAL A 39 3.70 -0.19 3.08
C VAL A 39 4.92 -0.63 3.89
N ASP A 40 5.40 0.22 4.79
CA ASP A 40 6.52 -0.12 5.68
C ASP A 40 6.19 -1.31 6.59
N ARG A 41 4.98 -1.37 7.13
CA ARG A 41 4.51 -2.51 7.94
C ARG A 41 4.44 -3.79 7.13
N VAL A 42 3.96 -3.73 5.90
CA VAL A 42 3.93 -4.88 4.98
C VAL A 42 5.34 -5.39 4.72
N THR A 43 6.27 -4.50 4.41
CA THR A 43 7.67 -4.85 4.17
C THR A 43 8.31 -5.50 5.39
N ALA A 44 8.11 -4.94 6.58
CA ALA A 44 8.62 -5.50 7.83
C ALA A 44 8.04 -6.90 8.12
N SER A 45 6.75 -7.11 7.84
CA SER A 45 6.09 -8.41 7.99
C SER A 45 6.66 -9.44 7.03
N LEU A 46 6.94 -9.05 5.77
CA LEU A 46 7.58 -9.93 4.79
C LEU A 46 8.97 -10.36 5.23
N ASP A 47 9.79 -9.44 5.69
CA ASP A 47 11.14 -9.73 6.18
C ASP A 47 11.12 -10.72 7.35
N SER A 48 10.19 -10.54 8.27
CA SER A 48 9.99 -11.45 9.40
C SER A 48 9.57 -12.85 8.94
N LEU A 49 8.64 -12.93 7.99
CA LEU A 49 8.15 -14.21 7.47
C LEU A 49 9.21 -14.93 6.63
N GLU A 50 9.99 -14.21 5.86
CA GLU A 50 11.10 -14.77 5.08
C GLU A 50 12.08 -15.51 5.99
N ARG A 51 12.46 -14.89 7.10
CA ARG A 51 13.34 -15.52 8.08
C ARG A 51 12.71 -16.76 8.74
N GLY A 52 11.40 -16.71 9.01
CA GLY A 52 10.68 -17.79 9.69
C GLY A 52 10.41 -19.00 8.82
N VAL A 53 10.10 -18.82 7.54
CA VAL A 53 9.73 -19.90 6.61
C VAL A 53 10.86 -20.91 6.40
N PHE A 54 12.11 -20.45 6.34
CA PHE A 54 13.27 -21.33 6.19
C PHE A 54 13.59 -22.13 7.45
N LYS A 55 13.28 -21.60 8.62
CA LYS A 55 13.61 -22.24 9.91
C LYS A 55 12.58 -23.26 10.34
N ASP A 56 11.31 -22.92 10.24
CA ASP A 56 10.21 -23.76 10.70
C ASP A 56 8.92 -23.49 9.91
N PRO A 57 8.60 -24.34 8.91
CA PRO A 57 7.35 -24.21 8.14
C PRO A 57 6.16 -24.67 8.99
N SER A 58 5.72 -23.85 9.93
CA SER A 58 4.61 -24.14 10.81
C SER A 58 3.28 -23.67 10.24
N PRO A 59 2.14 -24.26 10.70
CA PRO A 59 0.81 -23.74 10.36
C PRO A 59 0.61 -22.29 10.75
N HIS A 60 1.27 -21.83 11.81
CA HIS A 60 1.25 -20.43 12.23
C HIS A 60 1.87 -19.51 11.19
N GLN A 61 3.00 -19.89 10.59
CA GLN A 61 3.63 -19.14 9.52
C GLN A 61 2.75 -19.06 8.27
N LEU A 62 2.10 -20.17 7.93
CA LEU A 62 1.16 -20.20 6.80
C LEU A 62 -0.04 -19.26 7.04
N ALA A 63 -0.60 -19.26 8.25
CA ALA A 63 -1.69 -18.37 8.61
C ALA A 63 -1.29 -16.89 8.49
N ARG A 64 -0.07 -16.54 8.90
CA ARG A 64 0.48 -15.18 8.74
C ARG A 64 0.66 -14.81 7.27
N LEU A 65 1.16 -15.72 6.45
CA LEU A 65 1.31 -15.51 5.00
C LEU A 65 -0.04 -15.28 4.32
N LEU A 66 -1.05 -16.06 4.65
CA LEU A 66 -2.40 -15.91 4.10
C LEU A 66 -3.04 -14.58 4.50
N LYS A 67 -2.83 -14.14 5.74
CA LYS A 67 -3.30 -12.85 6.21
C LYS A 67 -2.62 -11.71 5.44
N LEU A 68 -1.30 -11.80 5.28
CA LEU A 68 -0.52 -10.81 4.55
C LEU A 68 -0.92 -10.76 3.07
N LYS A 69 -1.15 -11.91 2.44
CA LYS A 69 -1.65 -12.00 1.07
C LYS A 69 -2.96 -11.22 0.89
N ARG A 70 -3.90 -11.40 1.81
CA ARG A 70 -5.18 -10.67 1.78
C ARG A 70 -4.99 -9.17 1.95
N THR A 71 -4.14 -8.76 2.87
CA THR A 71 -3.82 -7.35 3.10
C THR A 71 -3.20 -6.70 1.86
N VAL A 72 -2.20 -7.34 1.29
CA VAL A 72 -1.49 -6.85 0.08
C VAL A 72 -2.45 -6.76 -1.11
N SER A 73 -3.28 -7.78 -1.33
CA SER A 73 -4.25 -7.79 -2.44
C SER A 73 -5.29 -6.69 -2.30
N ARG A 74 -5.79 -6.44 -1.10
CA ARG A 74 -6.75 -5.38 -0.81
C ARG A 74 -6.14 -4.00 -1.02
N LEU A 75 -4.94 -3.80 -0.49
CA LEU A 75 -4.22 -2.52 -0.62
C LEU A 75 -3.88 -2.22 -2.08
N ARG A 76 -3.43 -3.23 -2.83
CA ARG A 76 -3.17 -3.09 -4.26
C ARG A 76 -4.40 -2.61 -5.02
N LYS A 77 -5.55 -3.23 -4.78
CA LYS A 77 -6.81 -2.85 -5.42
C LYS A 77 -7.17 -1.39 -5.13
N THR A 78 -7.05 -0.96 -3.88
CA THR A 78 -7.32 0.40 -3.46
C THR A 78 -6.38 1.39 -4.15
N LEU A 79 -5.08 1.13 -4.12
CA LEU A 79 -4.08 2.02 -4.73
C LEU A 79 -4.26 2.16 -6.24
N VAL A 80 -4.60 1.09 -6.94
CA VAL A 80 -4.84 1.13 -8.39
C VAL A 80 -6.05 1.99 -8.72
N LEU A 81 -7.15 1.86 -7.96
CA LEU A 81 -8.35 2.67 -8.17
C LEU A 81 -8.11 4.15 -7.86
N GLU A 82 -7.43 4.46 -6.78
CA GLU A 82 -7.10 5.84 -6.43
C GLU A 82 -6.18 6.48 -7.45
N ARG A 83 -5.19 5.73 -7.94
CA ARG A 83 -4.30 6.20 -9.00
C ARG A 83 -5.05 6.55 -10.27
N GLU A 84 -6.06 5.79 -10.64
CA GLU A 84 -6.91 6.08 -11.79
C GLU A 84 -7.70 7.39 -11.60
N VAL A 85 -8.25 7.62 -10.41
CA VAL A 85 -8.93 8.88 -10.08
C VAL A 85 -7.98 10.06 -10.20
N LEU A 86 -6.77 9.96 -9.65
CA LEU A 86 -5.75 11.00 -9.75
C LEU A 86 -5.33 11.26 -11.19
N ALA A 87 -5.21 10.23 -12.00
CA ALA A 87 -4.89 10.36 -13.43
C ALA A 87 -5.96 11.20 -14.16
N ARG A 88 -7.22 10.99 -13.85
CA ARG A 88 -8.33 11.77 -14.41
C ARG A 88 -8.32 13.22 -13.92
N LEU A 89 -8.04 13.47 -12.66
CA LEU A 89 -7.87 14.81 -12.10
C LEU A 89 -6.75 15.58 -12.81
N MET A 90 -5.64 14.90 -13.10
CA MET A 90 -4.49 15.48 -13.77
C MET A 90 -4.75 15.83 -15.24
N ARG A 91 -5.64 15.11 -15.91
CA ARG A 91 -5.99 15.36 -17.31
C ARG A 91 -6.92 16.55 -17.51
N GLY A 92 -7.37 17.18 -16.44
CA GLY A 92 -8.25 18.34 -16.51
C GLY A 92 -9.69 17.99 -16.93
N GLU A 93 -10.14 16.75 -16.66
CA GLU A 93 -11.50 16.29 -16.99
C GLU A 93 -12.58 16.94 -16.13
N PHE A 94 -12.20 17.62 -15.05
CA PHE A 94 -13.12 18.22 -14.09
C PHE A 94 -12.99 19.74 -14.10
N GLU A 95 -14.10 20.44 -14.36
CA GLU A 95 -14.14 21.91 -14.42
C GLU A 95 -13.77 22.58 -13.09
N LEU A 96 -14.02 21.90 -11.98
CA LEU A 96 -13.73 22.41 -10.63
C LEU A 96 -12.23 22.41 -10.28
N VAL A 97 -11.40 21.72 -11.06
CA VAL A 97 -9.97 21.65 -10.85
C VAL A 97 -9.27 22.72 -11.67
N ASN A 98 -8.62 23.65 -10.98
CA ASN A 98 -7.85 24.72 -11.62
C ASN A 98 -6.51 24.15 -12.14
N GLU A 99 -6.05 24.63 -13.29
CA GLU A 99 -4.74 24.26 -13.86
C GLU A 99 -3.59 24.44 -12.87
N ARG A 100 -3.67 25.44 -12.02
CA ARG A 100 -2.69 25.70 -10.95
C ARG A 100 -2.56 24.53 -9.99
N GLU A 101 -3.64 23.79 -9.75
CA GLU A 101 -3.68 22.68 -8.80
C GLU A 101 -3.26 21.34 -9.42
N ILE A 102 -3.21 21.24 -10.73
CA ILE A 102 -2.81 20.00 -11.44
C ILE A 102 -1.41 19.52 -11.02
N ALA A 103 -0.47 20.44 -10.80
CA ALA A 103 0.86 20.12 -10.34
C ALA A 103 0.86 19.40 -8.96
N TYR A 104 -0.03 19.81 -8.06
CA TYR A 104 -0.20 19.18 -6.76
C TYR A 104 -0.78 17.77 -6.89
N TYR A 105 -1.78 17.59 -7.72
CA TYR A 105 -2.36 16.26 -8.00
C TYR A 105 -1.36 15.33 -8.64
N ARG A 106 -0.49 15.84 -9.50
CA ARG A 106 0.60 15.07 -10.10
C ARG A 106 1.55 14.54 -9.03
N ASN A 107 1.90 15.36 -8.06
CA ASN A 107 2.75 14.94 -6.94
C ASN A 107 2.12 13.80 -6.14
N VAL A 108 0.82 13.90 -5.82
CA VAL A 108 0.07 12.83 -5.15
C VAL A 108 0.03 11.57 -6.02
N TYR A 109 -0.21 11.72 -7.31
CA TYR A 109 -0.19 10.61 -8.28
C TYR A 109 1.15 9.87 -8.28
N ASP A 110 2.27 10.59 -8.29
CA ASP A 110 3.61 9.99 -8.28
C ASP A 110 3.85 9.17 -7.02
N HIS A 111 3.38 9.63 -5.88
CA HIS A 111 3.42 8.85 -4.64
C HIS A 111 2.60 7.57 -4.73
N LEU A 112 1.40 7.63 -5.29
CA LEU A 112 0.55 6.45 -5.49
C LEU A 112 1.17 5.43 -6.45
N VAL A 113 1.81 5.90 -7.52
CA VAL A 113 2.56 5.02 -8.44
C VAL A 113 3.64 4.26 -7.68
N ARG A 114 4.44 4.99 -6.89
CA ARG A 114 5.52 4.39 -6.09
C ARG A 114 5.00 3.35 -5.11
N TYR A 115 3.94 3.66 -4.37
CA TYR A 115 3.35 2.72 -3.41
C TYR A 115 2.74 1.51 -4.11
N THR A 116 2.14 1.69 -5.28
CA THR A 116 1.61 0.58 -6.09
C THR A 116 2.74 -0.37 -6.50
N GLU A 117 3.88 0.16 -6.95
CA GLU A 117 5.04 -0.64 -7.32
C GLU A 117 5.59 -1.44 -6.13
N LEU A 118 5.69 -0.81 -4.96
CA LEU A 118 6.15 -1.47 -3.74
C LEU A 118 5.20 -2.60 -3.32
N ILE A 119 3.90 -2.39 -3.44
CA ILE A 119 2.89 -3.40 -3.12
C ILE A 119 2.87 -4.54 -4.15
N GLU A 120 3.11 -4.26 -5.43
CA GLU A 120 3.28 -5.32 -6.43
C GLU A 120 4.48 -6.20 -6.12
N SER A 121 5.61 -5.61 -5.76
CA SER A 121 6.79 -6.37 -5.31
C SER A 121 6.48 -7.21 -4.07
N ALA A 122 5.78 -6.65 -3.11
CA ALA A 122 5.36 -7.37 -1.91
C ALA A 122 4.46 -8.57 -2.25
N ARG A 123 3.56 -8.42 -3.21
CA ARG A 123 2.67 -9.48 -3.69
C ARG A 123 3.45 -10.65 -4.28
N GLU A 124 4.45 -10.35 -5.09
CA GLU A 124 5.34 -11.37 -5.66
C GLU A 124 6.12 -12.12 -4.57
N MET A 125 6.67 -11.39 -3.61
CA MET A 125 7.37 -11.99 -2.46
C MET A 125 6.46 -12.90 -1.64
N VAL A 126 5.23 -12.50 -1.38
CA VAL A 126 4.25 -13.36 -0.67
C VAL A 126 4.03 -14.66 -1.43
N SER A 127 3.87 -14.60 -2.76
CA SER A 127 3.70 -15.79 -3.59
C SER A 127 4.92 -16.71 -3.52
N ASP A 128 6.12 -16.15 -3.59
CA ASP A 128 7.37 -16.91 -3.49
C ASP A 128 7.53 -17.57 -2.11
N LEU A 129 7.19 -16.85 -1.04
CA LEU A 129 7.24 -17.39 0.31
C LEU A 129 6.20 -18.51 0.54
N MET A 130 5.03 -18.41 -0.08
CA MET A 130 4.04 -19.48 -0.02
C MET A 130 4.54 -20.74 -0.71
N GLN A 131 5.17 -20.63 -1.88
CA GLN A 131 5.79 -21.75 -2.58
C GLN A 131 6.92 -22.37 -1.75
N THR A 132 7.77 -21.55 -1.17
CA THR A 132 8.86 -21.98 -0.28
C THR A 132 8.33 -22.71 0.95
N HIS A 133 7.27 -22.20 1.55
CA HIS A 133 6.62 -22.85 2.70
C HIS A 133 6.08 -24.24 2.33
N LEU A 134 5.39 -24.34 1.19
CA LEU A 134 4.86 -25.61 0.70
C LEU A 134 5.97 -26.62 0.39
N ALA A 135 7.06 -26.17 -0.24
CA ALA A 135 8.22 -27.00 -0.54
C ALA A 135 8.89 -27.50 0.74
N ALA A 136 9.09 -26.62 1.72
CA ALA A 136 9.67 -26.99 3.02
C ALA A 136 8.79 -27.99 3.79
N ALA A 137 7.48 -27.79 3.79
CA ALA A 137 6.53 -28.70 4.41
C ALA A 137 6.51 -30.06 3.71
N SER A 138 6.56 -30.10 2.38
CA SER A 138 6.63 -31.33 1.60
C SER A 138 7.93 -32.11 1.87
N ASN A 139 9.07 -31.43 1.91
CA ASN A 139 10.35 -32.06 2.24
C ASN A 139 10.36 -32.64 3.64
N ARG A 140 9.79 -31.93 4.60
CA ARG A 140 9.66 -32.43 5.99
C ARG A 140 8.78 -33.67 6.06
N LEU A 141 7.66 -33.69 5.34
CA LEU A 141 6.76 -34.84 5.25
C LEU A 141 7.46 -36.04 4.61
N ASN A 142 8.15 -35.84 3.50
CA ASN A 142 8.91 -36.89 2.82
C ASN A 142 10.00 -37.48 3.71
N HIS A 143 10.67 -36.65 4.51
CA HIS A 143 11.67 -37.12 5.46
C HIS A 143 11.06 -37.99 6.56
N ILE A 144 9.89 -37.62 7.07
CA ILE A 144 9.17 -38.42 8.09
C ILE A 144 8.70 -39.74 7.49
N MET A 145 8.20 -39.77 6.26
CA MET A 145 7.71 -40.98 5.60
C MET A 145 8.81 -41.97 5.23
N LYS A 146 10.07 -41.54 5.15
CA LYS A 146 11.22 -42.44 4.90
C LYS A 146 11.63 -43.29 6.09
N TYR A 147 11.22 -42.93 7.24
CA TYR A 147 11.54 -43.60 8.53
C TYR A 147 10.26 -44.13 9.21
#